data_c31c30937af73c0ccc0e1f8867d415b9
#
_entry.id   c31c30937af73c0ccc0e1f8867d415b9
#
_cell.length_a   1.000
_cell.length_b   1.000
_cell.length_c   1.000
_cell.angle_alpha   90.00
_cell.angle_beta   90.00
_cell.angle_gamma   90.00
#
_symmetry.space_group_name_H-M   'P 1'
#
loop_
_entity.id
_entity.type
_entity.pdbx_description
1 polymer ?
#
loop_
_entity_poly.entity_id
_entity_poly.type
_entity_poly.pdbx_seq_one_letter_code
_entity_poly.pdbx_strand_id
1 'polypeptide(L)'
;TVDADFNGVKVPVDTGFIVFNPLNYPNLVSMFERLDVPWIDTNMSFAVSLREGGCEYEGSLAGLLAQPGNLLRPRYWSMVSDLVRFYRKGYSRAHSGPSDESLAEFLRREGYGTALTEDHLLPMAAAIWSCSARTMLDYPVRSFLQFMENHKLLNFIDRPQWRTVKGGSREYVKRLIDTLGGIDGGRVHLNTNITGIWRDQGGVILSIEGQGDVWFDKVVMAAHADQSLAMITDATVLERDILSSFRFQPNRAVLHSDPSLMPKRRTAWGSWNYIGSQEGEESLCLTYWMNKLQSIDNAYPLFETLNPHREPHPALVHGTYSYDHPMFDERAVKGQQRLPMIQGTGDLFFAGAWTGHGFHEDGLKSAIAVARTLGVQIPWQTSVDPYPLLPADDRKIA
;
A
#
# COMPACT_ATOMS: atom_id res chain seq x y z
N THR A 1 -2.03 -4.68 13.90
CA THR A 1 -2.57 -3.92 15.05
C THR A 1 -1.64 -4.04 16.24
N VAL A 2 -1.35 -2.93 16.91
CA VAL A 2 -0.60 -2.85 18.17
C VAL A 2 -1.46 -2.17 19.23
N ASP A 3 -1.04 -2.20 20.49
CA ASP A 3 -1.74 -1.49 21.57
C ASP A 3 -0.89 -0.30 22.04
N ALA A 4 -1.41 0.93 21.84
CA ALA A 4 -0.84 2.12 22.47
C ALA A 4 -1.25 2.16 23.95
N ASP A 5 -0.30 2.35 24.85
CA ASP A 5 -0.56 2.38 26.30
C ASP A 5 -0.71 3.83 26.79
N PHE A 6 -1.84 4.12 27.38
CA PHE A 6 -2.16 5.40 28.04
C PHE A 6 -2.38 5.17 29.53
N ASN A 7 -1.31 5.07 30.30
CA ASN A 7 -1.33 4.84 31.75
C ASN A 7 -2.16 3.59 32.14
N GLY A 8 -1.93 2.49 31.42
CA GLY A 8 -2.64 1.22 31.64
C GLY A 8 -3.90 1.03 30.80
N VAL A 9 -4.38 2.05 30.09
CA VAL A 9 -5.45 1.91 29.09
C VAL A 9 -4.83 1.57 27.76
N LYS A 10 -5.11 0.37 27.24
CA LYS A 10 -4.60 -0.09 25.96
C LYS A 10 -5.58 0.25 24.84
N VAL A 11 -5.11 1.03 23.87
CA VAL A 11 -5.87 1.48 22.71
C VAL A 11 -5.36 0.74 21.47
N PRO A 12 -6.17 -0.13 20.83
CA PRO A 12 -5.75 -0.83 19.62
C PRO A 12 -5.65 0.14 18.44
N VAL A 13 -4.54 0.04 17.71
CA VAL A 13 -4.27 0.88 16.55
C VAL A 13 -3.54 0.09 15.46
N ASP A 14 -3.94 0.26 14.22
CA ASP A 14 -3.28 -0.35 13.06
C ASP A 14 -2.14 0.52 12.58
N THR A 15 -0.98 -0.09 12.35
CA THR A 15 0.24 0.58 11.86
C THR A 15 0.64 0.11 10.45
N GLY A 16 -0.18 -0.73 9.82
CA GLY A 16 0.03 -1.21 8.46
C GLY A 16 -1.23 -1.05 7.64
N PHE A 17 -2.08 -2.08 7.58
CA PHE A 17 -3.37 -1.99 6.89
C PHE A 17 -4.41 -1.28 7.78
N ILE A 18 -4.96 -0.16 7.31
CA ILE A 18 -5.84 0.71 8.09
C ILE A 18 -7.23 0.82 7.48
N VAL A 19 -7.32 1.03 6.16
CA VAL A 19 -8.58 1.39 5.49
C VAL A 19 -8.81 0.61 4.21
N PHE A 20 -10.07 0.42 3.86
CA PHE A 20 -10.53 -0.23 2.63
C PHE A 20 -11.86 0.40 2.17
N ASN A 21 -12.28 0.08 0.96
CA ASN A 21 -13.60 0.46 0.45
C ASN A 21 -14.15 -0.62 -0.49
N PRO A 22 -15.47 -0.74 -0.67
CA PRO A 22 -16.07 -1.80 -1.49
C PRO A 22 -15.71 -1.74 -2.97
N LEU A 23 -15.42 -0.54 -3.50
CA LEU A 23 -15.11 -0.37 -4.91
C LEU A 23 -13.74 -0.98 -5.28
N ASN A 24 -12.73 -0.73 -4.45
CA ASN A 24 -11.35 -1.11 -4.73
C ASN A 24 -10.92 -2.42 -4.07
N TYR A 25 -11.70 -2.91 -3.08
CA TYR A 25 -11.40 -4.10 -2.28
C TYR A 25 -12.55 -5.12 -2.30
N PRO A 26 -13.07 -5.50 -3.51
CA PRO A 26 -14.26 -6.36 -3.59
C PRO A 26 -14.05 -7.75 -2.99
N ASN A 27 -12.88 -8.36 -3.20
CA ASN A 27 -12.59 -9.68 -2.62
C ASN A 27 -12.40 -9.60 -1.11
N LEU A 28 -11.70 -8.56 -0.63
CA LEU A 28 -11.49 -8.35 0.81
C LEU A 28 -12.82 -8.12 1.53
N VAL A 29 -13.72 -7.31 0.95
CA VAL A 29 -15.06 -7.08 1.51
C VAL A 29 -15.85 -8.37 1.55
N SER A 30 -15.86 -9.17 0.47
CA SER A 30 -16.56 -10.47 0.44
C SER A 30 -15.98 -11.45 1.47
N MET A 31 -14.67 -11.48 1.66
CA MET A 31 -14.01 -12.25 2.71
C MET A 31 -14.42 -11.77 4.10
N PHE A 32 -14.46 -10.46 4.33
CA PHE A 32 -14.87 -9.89 5.61
C PHE A 32 -16.33 -10.20 5.94
N GLU A 33 -17.24 -10.10 4.95
CA GLU A 33 -18.64 -10.50 5.10
C GLU A 33 -18.78 -11.96 5.50
N ARG A 34 -18.02 -12.86 4.84
CA ARG A 34 -18.04 -14.30 5.15
C ARG A 34 -17.50 -14.62 6.56
N LEU A 35 -16.56 -13.82 7.05
CA LEU A 35 -15.93 -14.01 8.36
C LEU A 35 -16.62 -13.19 9.46
N ASP A 36 -17.73 -12.53 9.16
CA ASP A 36 -18.43 -11.62 10.08
C ASP A 36 -17.50 -10.57 10.72
N VAL A 37 -16.55 -10.05 9.93
CA VAL A 37 -15.61 -9.02 10.39
C VAL A 37 -16.34 -7.69 10.54
N PRO A 38 -16.40 -7.09 11.73
CA PRO A 38 -17.07 -5.81 11.92
C PRO A 38 -16.22 -4.67 11.36
N TRP A 39 -16.84 -3.72 10.67
CA TRP A 39 -16.20 -2.49 10.21
C TRP A 39 -17.04 -1.25 10.53
N ILE A 40 -16.42 -0.11 10.44
CA ILE A 40 -17.05 1.21 10.58
C ILE A 40 -16.63 2.11 9.42
N ASP A 41 -17.48 3.08 9.08
CA ASP A 41 -17.14 4.09 8.08
C ASP A 41 -16.08 5.03 8.63
N THR A 42 -15.18 5.46 7.73
CA THR A 42 -14.08 6.38 8.06
C THR A 42 -13.88 7.44 6.98
N ASN A 43 -13.05 8.41 7.29
CA ASN A 43 -12.71 9.51 6.39
C ASN A 43 -11.24 9.37 5.94
N MET A 44 -11.05 9.43 4.62
CA MET A 44 -9.74 9.32 3.98
C MET A 44 -9.40 10.66 3.31
N SER A 45 -9.18 11.69 4.11
CA SER A 45 -8.81 13.01 3.62
C SER A 45 -7.28 13.16 3.57
N PHE A 46 -6.82 13.87 2.54
CA PHE A 46 -5.41 14.14 2.31
C PHE A 46 -5.10 15.62 2.54
N ALA A 47 -4.04 15.90 3.26
CA ALA A 47 -3.57 17.24 3.57
C ALA A 47 -2.07 17.39 3.24
N VAL A 48 -1.68 18.62 2.98
CA VAL A 48 -0.30 18.99 2.65
C VAL A 48 0.14 20.16 3.53
N SER A 49 1.31 20.04 4.14
CA SER A 49 2.00 21.11 4.85
C SER A 49 3.41 21.24 4.27
N LEU A 50 3.68 22.33 3.59
CA LEU A 50 4.96 22.63 2.94
C LEU A 50 5.62 23.84 3.56
N ARG A 51 6.95 23.92 3.40
CA ARG A 51 7.74 25.09 3.81
C ARG A 51 7.46 25.47 5.27
N GLU A 52 7.52 24.45 6.16
CA GLU A 52 7.29 24.61 7.60
C GLU A 52 5.94 25.29 7.95
N GLY A 53 4.86 24.92 7.24
CA GLY A 53 3.53 25.51 7.42
C GLY A 53 3.33 26.81 6.64
N GLY A 54 4.27 27.15 5.75
CA GLY A 54 4.13 28.27 4.82
C GLY A 54 3.00 28.06 3.83
N CYS A 55 2.70 26.82 3.42
CA CYS A 55 1.56 26.47 2.59
C CYS A 55 0.90 25.22 3.17
N GLU A 56 -0.30 25.35 3.70
CA GLU A 56 -1.08 24.27 4.28
C GLU A 56 -2.50 24.25 3.69
N TYR A 57 -2.96 23.08 3.32
CA TYR A 57 -4.33 22.86 2.85
C TYR A 57 -4.73 21.39 3.01
N GLU A 58 -6.02 21.11 2.99
CA GLU A 58 -6.61 19.79 2.91
C GLU A 58 -7.44 19.70 1.62
N GLY A 59 -7.61 18.51 1.06
CA GLY A 59 -8.15 18.29 -0.30
C GLY A 59 -9.66 18.51 -0.46
N SER A 60 -10.40 18.92 0.57
CA SER A 60 -11.81 19.35 0.44
C SER A 60 -11.90 20.83 0.05
N LEU A 61 -13.08 21.24 -0.44
CA LEU A 61 -13.33 22.65 -0.75
C LEU A 61 -13.10 23.57 0.46
N ALA A 62 -13.52 23.13 1.65
CA ALA A 62 -13.28 23.88 2.89
C ALA A 62 -11.78 23.84 3.28
N GLY A 63 -11.14 22.71 3.11
CA GLY A 63 -9.74 22.50 3.41
C GLY A 63 -8.78 23.30 2.53
N LEU A 64 -9.14 23.57 1.27
CA LEU A 64 -8.41 24.52 0.42
C LEU A 64 -8.38 25.95 1.00
N LEU A 65 -9.33 26.29 1.83
CA LEU A 65 -9.39 27.59 2.52
C LEU A 65 -8.80 27.55 3.93
N ALA A 66 -8.25 26.42 4.38
CA ALA A 66 -7.72 26.25 5.74
C ALA A 66 -6.64 27.26 6.12
N GLN A 67 -5.90 27.79 5.13
CA GLN A 67 -4.96 28.89 5.29
C GLN A 67 -5.36 30.08 4.41
N PRO A 68 -6.07 31.08 4.93
CA PRO A 68 -6.54 32.23 4.13
C PRO A 68 -5.44 32.96 3.37
N GLY A 69 -4.22 33.02 3.92
CA GLY A 69 -3.05 33.62 3.25
C GLY A 69 -2.67 32.95 1.93
N ASN A 70 -3.07 31.70 1.67
CA ASN A 70 -2.83 31.04 0.39
C ASN A 70 -3.60 31.72 -0.76
N LEU A 71 -4.77 32.29 -0.46
CA LEU A 71 -5.61 32.98 -1.46
C LEU A 71 -4.94 34.21 -2.07
N LEU A 72 -3.94 34.78 -1.38
CA LEU A 72 -3.15 35.94 -1.85
C LEU A 72 -1.92 35.52 -2.65
N ARG A 73 -1.69 34.22 -2.86
CA ARG A 73 -0.49 33.69 -3.53
C ARG A 73 -0.77 33.25 -4.96
N PRO A 74 -0.14 33.85 -5.97
CA PRO A 74 -0.30 33.45 -7.37
C PRO A 74 0.05 31.96 -7.60
N ARG A 75 1.12 31.45 -6.95
CA ARG A 75 1.53 30.05 -7.02
C ARG A 75 0.43 29.09 -6.57
N TYR A 76 -0.31 29.45 -5.52
CA TYR A 76 -1.43 28.62 -5.03
C TYR A 76 -2.56 28.50 -6.05
N TRP A 77 -2.94 29.59 -6.68
CA TRP A 77 -3.96 29.59 -7.72
C TRP A 77 -3.50 28.88 -9.01
N SER A 78 -2.21 28.99 -9.36
CA SER A 78 -1.62 28.21 -10.45
C SER A 78 -1.75 26.71 -10.15
N MET A 79 -1.42 26.26 -8.95
CA MET A 79 -1.60 24.87 -8.51
C MET A 79 -3.06 24.43 -8.61
N VAL A 80 -4.01 25.19 -8.07
CA VAL A 80 -5.45 24.86 -8.06
C VAL A 80 -6.01 24.78 -9.48
N SER A 81 -5.65 25.73 -10.36
CA SER A 81 -6.08 25.77 -11.76
C SER A 81 -5.60 24.53 -12.52
N ASP A 82 -4.31 24.22 -12.38
CA ASP A 82 -3.70 23.04 -13.00
C ASP A 82 -4.24 21.73 -12.42
N LEU A 83 -4.55 21.69 -11.12
CA LEU A 83 -5.18 20.54 -10.48
C LEU A 83 -6.55 20.23 -11.09
N VAL A 84 -7.40 21.24 -11.27
CA VAL A 84 -8.70 21.08 -11.92
C VAL A 84 -8.54 20.60 -13.37
N ARG A 85 -7.56 21.13 -14.10
CA ARG A 85 -7.24 20.71 -15.47
C ARG A 85 -6.76 19.26 -15.52
N PHE A 86 -5.86 18.88 -14.60
CA PHE A 86 -5.30 17.53 -14.47
C PHE A 86 -6.39 16.51 -14.15
N TYR A 87 -7.23 16.77 -13.17
CA TYR A 87 -8.31 15.85 -12.78
C TYR A 87 -9.33 15.65 -13.91
N ARG A 88 -9.64 16.69 -14.68
CA ARG A 88 -10.61 16.61 -15.78
C ARG A 88 -10.06 15.98 -17.05
N LYS A 89 -8.80 16.19 -17.37
CA LYS A 89 -8.23 15.86 -18.69
C LYS A 89 -7.02 14.93 -18.65
N GLY A 90 -6.37 14.77 -17.49
CA GLY A 90 -5.10 14.05 -17.36
C GLY A 90 -5.21 12.62 -17.89
N TYR A 91 -6.22 11.88 -17.45
CA TYR A 91 -6.43 10.50 -17.86
C TYR A 91 -6.55 10.35 -19.40
N SER A 92 -7.43 11.09 -20.03
CA SER A 92 -7.63 11.02 -21.48
C SER A 92 -6.39 11.47 -22.26
N ARG A 93 -5.68 12.49 -21.77
CA ARG A 93 -4.47 13.02 -22.39
C ARG A 93 -3.28 12.07 -22.34
N ALA A 94 -3.12 11.35 -21.22
CA ALA A 94 -2.08 10.33 -21.09
C ALA A 94 -2.34 9.14 -22.04
N HIS A 95 -3.61 8.73 -22.17
CA HIS A 95 -3.96 7.63 -23.08
C HIS A 95 -3.89 7.99 -24.58
N SER A 96 -3.95 9.29 -24.90
CA SER A 96 -3.76 9.80 -26.26
C SER A 96 -2.28 10.08 -26.59
N GLY A 97 -1.38 10.06 -25.63
CA GLY A 97 0.05 10.30 -25.77
C GLY A 97 0.87 9.03 -26.02
N PRO A 98 2.21 9.13 -25.97
CA PRO A 98 3.12 7.98 -26.05
C PRO A 98 2.83 6.93 -24.97
N SER A 99 3.06 5.65 -25.29
CA SER A 99 2.75 4.54 -24.36
C SER A 99 3.74 4.39 -23.22
N ASP A 100 4.96 4.85 -23.42
CA ASP A 100 6.13 4.73 -22.56
C ASP A 100 6.48 6.06 -21.86
N GLU A 101 5.60 7.06 -21.96
CA GLU A 101 5.80 8.40 -21.39
C GLU A 101 5.83 8.35 -19.86
N SER A 102 6.84 8.97 -19.26
CA SER A 102 6.92 9.17 -17.81
C SER A 102 5.99 10.30 -17.33
N LEU A 103 5.71 10.34 -16.04
CA LEU A 103 4.93 11.43 -15.43
C LEU A 103 5.59 12.80 -15.68
N ALA A 104 6.92 12.89 -15.58
CA ALA A 104 7.65 14.14 -15.84
C ALA A 104 7.51 14.62 -17.28
N GLU A 105 7.63 13.70 -18.25
CA GLU A 105 7.47 14.04 -19.68
C GLU A 105 6.06 14.47 -20.01
N PHE A 106 5.07 13.76 -19.47
CA PHE A 106 3.65 14.12 -19.61
C PHE A 106 3.35 15.51 -19.05
N LEU A 107 3.80 15.82 -17.83
CA LEU A 107 3.55 17.12 -17.21
C LEU A 107 4.18 18.25 -18.04
N ARG A 108 5.37 18.04 -18.59
CA ARG A 108 6.05 19.00 -19.48
C ARG A 108 5.31 19.16 -20.80
N ARG A 109 4.92 18.05 -21.46
CA ARG A 109 4.21 18.06 -22.75
C ARG A 109 2.87 18.77 -22.67
N GLU A 110 2.13 18.54 -21.60
CA GLU A 110 0.83 19.17 -21.36
C GLU A 110 0.94 20.58 -20.77
N GLY A 111 2.16 21.07 -20.47
CA GLY A 111 2.40 22.41 -19.94
C GLY A 111 1.81 22.63 -18.55
N TYR A 112 1.92 21.62 -17.66
CA TYR A 112 1.59 21.79 -16.25
C TYR A 112 2.69 22.53 -15.52
N GLY A 113 2.30 23.45 -14.64
CA GLY A 113 3.24 24.23 -13.85
C GLY A 113 3.89 23.45 -12.70
N THR A 114 5.06 23.95 -12.26
CA THR A 114 5.79 23.34 -11.13
C THR A 114 4.97 23.37 -9.84
N ALA A 115 4.07 24.33 -9.68
CA ALA A 115 3.20 24.42 -8.51
C ALA A 115 2.28 23.19 -8.36
N LEU A 116 1.68 22.68 -9.45
CA LEU A 116 0.90 21.45 -9.40
C LEU A 116 1.78 20.26 -9.02
N THR A 117 2.93 20.15 -9.66
CA THR A 117 3.86 19.03 -9.47
C THR A 117 4.36 18.97 -8.03
N GLU A 118 4.98 20.06 -7.56
CA GLU A 118 5.69 20.10 -6.27
C GLU A 118 4.76 20.26 -5.06
N ASP A 119 3.67 21.03 -5.22
CA ASP A 119 2.81 21.36 -4.08
C ASP A 119 1.60 20.40 -3.96
N HIS A 120 1.33 19.52 -4.95
CA HIS A 120 0.20 18.57 -4.87
C HIS A 120 0.52 17.15 -5.37
N LEU A 121 0.95 16.98 -6.64
CA LEU A 121 1.05 15.63 -7.23
C LEU A 121 2.12 14.79 -6.57
N LEU A 122 3.32 15.32 -6.38
CA LEU A 122 4.41 14.60 -5.75
C LEU A 122 4.13 14.29 -4.27
N PRO A 123 3.63 15.24 -3.45
CA PRO A 123 3.14 14.95 -2.11
C PRO A 123 2.10 13.82 -2.04
N MET A 124 1.13 13.86 -2.94
CA MET A 124 0.07 12.83 -2.97
C MET A 124 0.60 11.47 -3.43
N ALA A 125 1.40 11.43 -4.49
CA ALA A 125 1.98 10.20 -5.01
C ALA A 125 2.93 9.57 -3.99
N ALA A 126 3.80 10.37 -3.37
CA ALA A 126 4.68 9.90 -2.31
C ALA A 126 3.90 9.34 -1.11
N ALA A 127 2.78 9.95 -0.74
CA ALA A 127 1.91 9.45 0.32
C ALA A 127 1.27 8.10 -0.02
N ILE A 128 0.88 7.88 -1.28
CA ILE A 128 0.22 6.63 -1.71
C ILE A 128 1.22 5.46 -1.75
N TRP A 129 2.41 5.67 -2.33
CA TRP A 129 3.39 4.61 -2.55
C TRP A 129 4.56 4.60 -1.56
N SER A 130 4.55 5.49 -0.57
CA SER A 130 5.61 5.61 0.46
C SER A 130 7.03 5.66 -0.11
N CYS A 131 7.20 6.34 -1.26
CA CYS A 131 8.46 6.48 -1.97
C CYS A 131 8.86 7.95 -2.16
N SER A 132 10.10 8.20 -2.61
CA SER A 132 10.55 9.57 -2.85
C SER A 132 9.78 10.24 -3.98
N ALA A 133 9.60 11.55 -3.89
CA ALA A 133 8.94 12.34 -4.91
C ALA A 133 9.62 12.21 -6.29
N ARG A 134 10.96 12.12 -6.33
CA ARG A 134 11.74 11.98 -7.57
C ARG A 134 11.42 10.66 -8.28
N THR A 135 11.32 9.55 -7.55
CA THR A 135 10.98 8.24 -8.12
C THR A 135 9.64 8.28 -8.85
N MET A 136 8.68 9.09 -8.36
CA MET A 136 7.37 9.21 -8.98
C MET A 136 7.38 9.95 -10.32
N LEU A 137 8.36 10.81 -10.58
CA LEU A 137 8.49 11.51 -11.86
C LEU A 137 8.85 10.56 -13.01
N ASP A 138 9.59 9.49 -12.70
CA ASP A 138 9.98 8.47 -13.68
C ASP A 138 8.91 7.37 -13.86
N TYR A 139 7.81 7.43 -13.08
CA TYR A 139 6.74 6.44 -13.14
C TYR A 139 5.95 6.56 -14.46
N PRO A 140 5.57 5.43 -15.11
CA PRO A 140 4.76 5.46 -16.33
C PRO A 140 3.44 6.18 -16.11
N VAL A 141 3.19 7.28 -16.82
CA VAL A 141 2.02 8.14 -16.60
C VAL A 141 0.68 7.42 -16.78
N ARG A 142 0.61 6.48 -17.73
CA ARG A 142 -0.62 5.70 -17.95
C ARG A 142 -0.97 4.85 -16.73
N SER A 143 0.02 4.16 -16.14
CA SER A 143 -0.18 3.36 -14.93
C SER A 143 -0.56 4.22 -13.74
N PHE A 144 0.09 5.38 -13.59
CA PHE A 144 -0.23 6.36 -12.56
C PHE A 144 -1.69 6.84 -12.65
N LEU A 145 -2.11 7.31 -13.82
CA LEU A 145 -3.45 7.83 -14.01
C LEU A 145 -4.53 6.75 -14.04
N GLN A 146 -4.19 5.54 -14.51
CA GLN A 146 -5.09 4.39 -14.41
C GLN A 146 -5.36 4.03 -12.95
N PHE A 147 -4.32 4.02 -12.12
CA PHE A 147 -4.48 3.83 -10.68
C PHE A 147 -5.38 4.91 -10.06
N MET A 148 -5.10 6.18 -10.35
CA MET A 148 -5.91 7.30 -9.83
C MET A 148 -7.38 7.21 -10.26
N GLU A 149 -7.65 6.83 -11.53
CA GLU A 149 -9.01 6.64 -12.04
C GLU A 149 -9.72 5.47 -11.35
N ASN A 150 -9.04 4.33 -11.22
CA ASN A 150 -9.59 3.15 -10.56
C ASN A 150 -9.97 3.43 -9.09
N HIS A 151 -9.19 4.26 -8.41
CA HIS A 151 -9.42 4.64 -7.02
C HIS A 151 -10.28 5.90 -6.86
N LYS A 152 -10.82 6.45 -7.95
CA LYS A 152 -11.62 7.68 -7.95
C LYS A 152 -10.91 8.89 -7.32
N LEU A 153 -9.59 8.89 -7.37
CA LEU A 153 -8.76 9.98 -6.85
C LEU A 153 -8.80 11.24 -7.74
N LEU A 154 -9.16 11.07 -9.02
CA LEU A 154 -9.38 12.19 -9.96
C LEU A 154 -10.76 12.85 -9.77
N ASN A 155 -11.61 12.36 -8.88
CA ASN A 155 -12.94 12.88 -8.64
C ASN A 155 -12.95 13.89 -7.49
N PHE A 156 -13.66 15.01 -7.65
CA PHE A 156 -13.94 15.94 -6.56
C PHE A 156 -15.14 15.51 -5.71
N ILE A 157 -16.08 14.82 -6.32
CA ILE A 157 -17.32 14.26 -5.76
C ILE A 157 -17.42 12.78 -6.18
N ASP A 158 -18.33 12.03 -5.56
CA ASP A 158 -18.53 10.59 -5.78
C ASP A 158 -17.29 9.74 -5.48
N ARG A 159 -16.58 10.10 -4.43
CA ARG A 159 -15.51 9.26 -3.88
C ARG A 159 -16.10 8.09 -3.10
N PRO A 160 -15.47 6.90 -3.13
CA PRO A 160 -15.95 5.75 -2.38
C PRO A 160 -15.97 6.03 -0.88
N GLN A 161 -16.97 5.48 -0.18
CA GLN A 161 -16.97 5.49 1.28
C GLN A 161 -15.87 4.57 1.79
N TRP A 162 -14.94 5.12 2.53
CA TRP A 162 -13.88 4.37 3.18
C TRP A 162 -14.35 3.75 4.48
N ARG A 163 -13.77 2.61 4.82
CA ARG A 163 -14.08 1.81 6.00
C ARG A 163 -12.78 1.39 6.70
N THR A 164 -12.90 1.09 7.98
CA THR A 164 -11.82 0.50 8.79
C THR A 164 -12.39 -0.65 9.62
N VAL A 165 -11.55 -1.64 9.95
CA VAL A 165 -11.96 -2.77 10.78
C VAL A 165 -12.17 -2.28 12.22
N LYS A 166 -13.35 -2.52 12.78
CA LYS A 166 -13.65 -2.17 14.18
C LYS A 166 -12.82 -3.04 15.13
N GLY A 167 -12.03 -2.41 15.98
CA GLY A 167 -11.10 -3.11 16.88
C GLY A 167 -9.72 -3.37 16.28
N GLY A 168 -9.49 -2.91 15.04
CA GLY A 168 -8.24 -3.08 14.30
C GLY A 168 -8.18 -4.35 13.46
N SER A 169 -7.22 -4.41 12.57
CA SER A 169 -7.04 -5.50 11.61
C SER A 169 -6.78 -6.87 12.26
N ARG A 170 -6.32 -6.90 13.52
CA ARG A 170 -6.20 -8.15 14.30
C ARG A 170 -7.51 -8.95 14.35
N GLU A 171 -8.66 -8.29 14.22
CA GLU A 171 -9.97 -8.94 14.30
C GLU A 171 -10.23 -9.88 13.11
N TYR A 172 -9.86 -9.50 11.90
CA TYR A 172 -9.99 -10.41 10.76
C TYR A 172 -8.92 -11.50 10.77
N VAL A 173 -7.70 -11.19 11.19
CA VAL A 173 -6.61 -12.18 11.31
C VAL A 173 -7.00 -13.28 12.29
N LYS A 174 -7.57 -12.93 13.46
CA LYS A 174 -8.07 -13.88 14.43
C LYS A 174 -9.10 -14.82 13.81
N ARG A 175 -10.11 -14.29 13.10
CA ARG A 175 -11.15 -15.08 12.46
C ARG A 175 -10.61 -16.00 11.36
N LEU A 176 -9.61 -15.55 10.60
CA LEU A 176 -8.91 -16.40 9.63
C LEU A 176 -8.20 -17.57 10.31
N ILE A 177 -7.45 -17.31 11.39
CA ILE A 177 -6.76 -18.35 12.18
C ILE A 177 -7.78 -19.34 12.74
N ASP A 178 -8.89 -18.87 13.32
CA ASP A 178 -9.95 -19.73 13.84
C ASP A 178 -10.54 -20.63 12.75
N THR A 179 -10.73 -20.09 11.53
CA THR A 179 -11.20 -20.86 10.36
C THR A 179 -10.22 -21.96 9.95
N LEU A 180 -8.93 -21.78 10.17
CA LEU A 180 -7.88 -22.77 9.90
C LEU A 180 -7.72 -23.82 11.02
N GLY A 181 -8.53 -23.75 12.08
CA GLY A 181 -8.45 -24.66 13.21
C GLY A 181 -7.57 -24.16 14.36
N GLY A 182 -7.24 -22.87 14.35
CA GLY A 182 -6.49 -22.19 15.38
C GLY A 182 -4.98 -22.50 15.36
N ILE A 183 -4.24 -21.80 16.24
CA ILE A 183 -2.80 -22.04 16.44
C ILE A 183 -2.57 -23.41 17.10
N ASP A 184 -3.40 -23.76 18.06
CA ASP A 184 -3.30 -25.03 18.82
C ASP A 184 -3.65 -26.26 17.95
N GLY A 185 -4.36 -26.07 16.84
CA GLY A 185 -4.68 -27.12 15.86
C GLY A 185 -3.52 -27.54 14.96
N GLY A 186 -2.33 -26.94 15.13
CA GLY A 186 -1.13 -27.28 14.36
C GLY A 186 -1.12 -26.81 12.91
N ARG A 187 -2.07 -25.98 12.49
CA ARG A 187 -2.15 -25.44 11.13
C ARG A 187 -1.52 -24.06 10.96
N VAL A 188 -1.30 -23.35 12.05
CA VAL A 188 -0.62 -22.04 12.07
C VAL A 188 0.56 -22.13 13.02
N HIS A 189 1.75 -21.96 12.49
CA HIS A 189 3.01 -21.99 13.25
C HIS A 189 3.58 -20.59 13.31
N LEU A 190 3.62 -20.02 14.52
CA LEU A 190 4.22 -18.71 14.78
C LEU A 190 5.69 -18.86 15.16
N ASN A 191 6.47 -17.79 14.97
CA ASN A 191 7.90 -17.75 15.31
C ASN A 191 8.70 -18.88 14.66
N THR A 192 8.33 -19.26 13.45
CA THR A 192 8.95 -20.34 12.68
C THR A 192 9.92 -19.73 11.66
N ASN A 193 11.22 -19.97 11.85
CA ASN A 193 12.24 -19.50 10.95
C ASN A 193 12.51 -20.56 9.86
N ILE A 194 12.24 -20.22 8.60
CA ILE A 194 12.53 -21.07 7.43
C ILE A 194 13.89 -20.63 6.91
N THR A 195 14.87 -21.54 6.96
CA THR A 195 16.27 -21.27 6.59
C THR A 195 16.62 -21.66 5.16
N GLY A 196 15.80 -22.51 4.52
CA GLY A 196 16.00 -22.93 3.15
C GLY A 196 14.77 -23.59 2.56
N ILE A 197 14.61 -23.48 1.26
CA ILE A 197 13.55 -24.09 0.47
C ILE A 197 14.19 -24.68 -0.81
N TRP A 198 13.90 -25.93 -1.12
CA TRP A 198 14.35 -26.54 -2.38
C TRP A 198 13.38 -27.65 -2.84
N ARG A 199 13.46 -27.99 -4.10
CA ARG A 199 12.63 -29.03 -4.73
C ARG A 199 13.24 -30.40 -4.54
N ASP A 200 12.42 -31.39 -4.23
CA ASP A 200 12.87 -32.78 -4.13
C ASP A 200 11.72 -33.76 -4.39
N GLN A 201 11.95 -34.77 -5.23
CA GLN A 201 11.06 -35.92 -5.51
C GLN A 201 9.58 -35.57 -5.78
N GLY A 202 9.32 -34.52 -6.56
CA GLY A 202 7.96 -34.10 -6.93
C GLY A 202 7.24 -33.32 -5.83
N GLY A 203 8.00 -32.67 -4.96
CA GLY A 203 7.50 -31.76 -3.95
C GLY A 203 8.55 -30.73 -3.55
N VAL A 204 8.41 -30.13 -2.39
CA VAL A 204 9.25 -29.05 -1.88
C VAL A 204 9.63 -29.34 -0.43
N ILE A 205 10.90 -29.18 -0.10
CA ILE A 205 11.42 -29.30 1.26
C ILE A 205 11.60 -27.89 1.84
N LEU A 206 11.13 -27.72 3.08
CA LEU A 206 11.41 -26.57 3.93
C LEU A 206 12.36 -26.97 5.05
N SER A 207 13.51 -26.32 5.13
CA SER A 207 14.39 -26.42 6.29
C SER A 207 13.90 -25.45 7.37
N ILE A 208 13.49 -25.97 8.49
CA ILE A 208 12.89 -25.21 9.58
C ILE A 208 13.84 -25.24 10.79
N GLU A 209 14.26 -24.08 11.26
CA GLU A 209 15.17 -23.97 12.41
C GLU A 209 14.60 -24.71 13.63
N GLY A 210 15.41 -25.59 14.19
CA GLY A 210 15.02 -26.39 15.37
C GLY A 210 14.11 -27.59 15.08
N GLN A 211 13.60 -27.75 13.86
CA GLN A 211 12.73 -28.89 13.48
C GLN A 211 13.37 -29.78 12.39
N GLY A 212 14.30 -29.23 11.59
CA GLY A 212 14.90 -29.92 10.47
C GLY A 212 14.10 -29.78 9.18
N ASP A 213 14.27 -30.72 8.26
CA ASP A 213 13.69 -30.68 6.92
C ASP A 213 12.32 -31.33 6.90
N VAL A 214 11.33 -30.61 6.35
CA VAL A 214 9.93 -31.07 6.24
C VAL A 214 9.51 -31.01 4.76
N TRP A 215 8.98 -32.13 4.24
CA TRP A 215 8.51 -32.23 2.87
C TRP A 215 7.04 -31.83 2.71
N PHE A 216 6.72 -31.15 1.61
CA PHE A 216 5.36 -30.72 1.24
C PHE A 216 5.10 -30.99 -0.25
N ASP A 217 3.88 -31.34 -0.62
CA ASP A 217 3.46 -31.48 -2.02
C ASP A 217 3.59 -30.16 -2.79
N LYS A 218 3.25 -29.05 -2.15
CA LYS A 218 3.24 -27.70 -2.74
C LYS A 218 3.53 -26.64 -1.68
N VAL A 219 4.23 -25.59 -2.09
CA VAL A 219 4.52 -24.45 -1.22
C VAL A 219 4.08 -23.14 -1.89
N VAL A 220 3.38 -22.31 -1.14
CA VAL A 220 3.02 -20.94 -1.55
C VAL A 220 3.86 -19.94 -0.76
N MET A 221 4.74 -19.23 -1.47
CA MET A 221 5.57 -18.17 -0.91
C MET A 221 4.73 -16.88 -0.85
N ALA A 222 4.25 -16.53 0.34
CA ALA A 222 3.46 -15.31 0.58
C ALA A 222 4.29 -14.19 1.25
N ALA A 223 5.61 -14.30 1.23
CA ALA A 223 6.56 -13.30 1.69
C ALA A 223 6.90 -12.27 0.58
N HIS A 224 7.73 -11.29 0.87
CA HIS A 224 8.27 -10.40 -0.15
C HIS A 224 9.07 -11.19 -1.21
N ALA A 225 9.14 -10.65 -2.44
CA ALA A 225 9.81 -11.34 -3.53
C ALA A 225 11.31 -11.57 -3.25
N ASP A 226 12.00 -10.60 -2.68
CA ASP A 226 13.41 -10.68 -2.28
C ASP A 226 13.62 -11.67 -1.14
N GLN A 227 12.75 -11.69 -0.13
CA GLN A 227 12.76 -12.66 0.97
C GLN A 227 12.50 -14.07 0.44
N SER A 228 11.52 -14.23 -0.46
CA SER A 228 11.22 -15.49 -1.12
C SER A 228 12.43 -16.01 -1.88
N LEU A 229 13.06 -15.15 -2.68
CA LEU A 229 14.26 -15.51 -3.43
C LEU A 229 15.43 -15.90 -2.51
N ALA A 230 15.61 -15.21 -1.40
CA ALA A 230 16.67 -15.50 -0.45
C ALA A 230 16.50 -16.87 0.22
N MET A 231 15.27 -17.34 0.42
CA MET A 231 14.97 -18.65 1.00
C MET A 231 15.13 -19.82 -0.01
N ILE A 232 14.93 -19.59 -1.33
CA ILE A 232 15.00 -20.64 -2.34
C ILE A 232 16.45 -20.94 -2.68
N THR A 233 16.97 -22.08 -2.22
CA THR A 233 18.38 -22.45 -2.39
C THR A 233 18.71 -22.99 -3.78
N ASP A 234 17.74 -23.59 -4.47
CA ASP A 234 17.82 -24.15 -5.83
C ASP A 234 17.14 -23.27 -6.88
N ALA A 235 16.97 -21.96 -6.60
CA ALA A 235 16.30 -21.04 -7.52
C ALA A 235 16.86 -21.13 -8.94
N THR A 236 15.96 -21.25 -9.91
CA THR A 236 16.32 -21.24 -11.35
C THR A 236 16.79 -19.85 -11.79
N VAL A 237 17.45 -19.78 -12.97
CA VAL A 237 17.85 -18.50 -13.58
C VAL A 237 16.63 -17.59 -13.79
N LEU A 238 15.51 -18.16 -14.24
CA LEU A 238 14.27 -17.41 -14.50
C LEU A 238 13.65 -16.86 -13.21
N GLU A 239 13.61 -17.64 -12.14
CA GLU A 239 13.14 -17.18 -10.84
C GLU A 239 14.01 -16.06 -10.28
N ARG A 240 15.34 -16.21 -10.36
CA ARG A 240 16.26 -15.12 -9.93
C ARG A 240 16.04 -13.85 -10.71
N ASP A 241 15.89 -13.93 -12.02
CA ASP A 241 15.67 -12.77 -12.88
C ASP A 241 14.33 -12.08 -12.58
N ILE A 242 13.24 -12.84 -12.43
CA ILE A 242 11.91 -12.29 -12.15
C ILE A 242 11.82 -11.76 -10.73
N LEU A 243 12.15 -12.56 -9.70
CA LEU A 243 11.97 -12.16 -8.31
C LEU A 243 12.91 -11.01 -7.90
N SER A 244 14.14 -10.93 -8.48
CA SER A 244 15.04 -9.80 -8.25
C SER A 244 14.57 -8.49 -8.91
N SER A 245 13.53 -8.52 -9.74
CA SER A 245 12.96 -7.32 -10.32
C SER A 245 12.19 -6.48 -9.30
N PHE A 246 11.77 -7.08 -8.19
CA PHE A 246 11.02 -6.42 -7.14
C PHE A 246 11.97 -5.96 -6.04
N ARG A 247 12.01 -4.65 -5.82
CA ARG A 247 12.79 -4.01 -4.77
C ARG A 247 11.85 -3.49 -3.69
N PHE A 248 12.34 -3.47 -2.46
CA PHE A 248 11.60 -2.96 -1.32
C PHE A 248 12.38 -1.82 -0.67
N GLN A 249 11.65 -0.80 -0.26
CA GLN A 249 12.21 0.35 0.44
C GLN A 249 11.81 0.29 1.90
N PRO A 250 12.78 0.27 2.84
CA PRO A 250 12.46 0.33 4.25
C PRO A 250 11.88 1.68 4.62
N ASN A 251 10.82 1.66 5.43
CA ASN A 251 10.17 2.83 5.98
C ASN A 251 10.07 2.67 7.49
N ARG A 252 10.50 3.69 8.22
CA ARG A 252 10.37 3.75 9.67
C ARG A 252 9.03 4.37 10.03
N ALA A 253 8.18 3.62 10.72
CA ALA A 253 6.91 4.07 11.25
C ALA A 253 7.02 4.32 12.75
N VAL A 254 6.66 5.52 13.20
CA VAL A 254 6.64 5.88 14.61
C VAL A 254 5.21 6.17 15.04
N LEU A 255 4.71 5.38 15.98
CA LEU A 255 3.41 5.61 16.62
C LEU A 255 3.60 6.52 17.83
N HIS A 256 2.91 7.66 17.85
CA HIS A 256 3.11 8.68 18.87
C HIS A 256 1.85 9.52 19.14
N SER A 257 1.90 10.33 20.20
CA SER A 257 0.90 11.32 20.58
C SER A 257 1.34 12.77 20.39
N ASP A 258 2.47 13.02 19.69
CA ASP A 258 3.04 14.35 19.49
C ASP A 258 2.36 15.06 18.31
N PRO A 259 1.53 16.11 18.54
CA PRO A 259 0.87 16.83 17.47
C PRO A 259 1.81 17.75 16.67
N SER A 260 3.07 17.90 17.08
CA SER A 260 4.02 18.78 16.41
C SER A 260 4.43 18.28 15.02
N LEU A 261 4.18 16.98 14.71
CA LEU A 261 4.38 16.40 13.38
C LEU A 261 3.14 16.48 12.48
N MET A 262 2.09 17.18 12.92
CA MET A 262 0.92 17.51 12.12
C MET A 262 1.06 18.90 11.49
N PRO A 263 0.23 19.27 10.48
CA PRO A 263 0.16 20.65 10.00
C PRO A 263 -0.05 21.63 11.15
N LYS A 264 0.57 22.81 11.09
CA LYS A 264 0.48 23.81 12.17
C LYS A 264 -0.95 24.29 12.42
N ARG A 265 -1.77 24.32 11.34
CA ARG A 265 -3.17 24.72 11.42
C ARG A 265 -4.08 23.51 11.56
N ARG A 266 -4.80 23.43 12.65
CA ARG A 266 -5.72 22.32 12.88
C ARG A 266 -6.84 22.23 11.82
N THR A 267 -7.20 23.32 11.20
CA THR A 267 -8.15 23.37 10.08
C THR A 267 -7.62 22.69 8.81
N ALA A 268 -6.30 22.52 8.69
CA ALA A 268 -5.66 21.80 7.60
C ALA A 268 -5.37 20.32 7.92
N TRP A 269 -5.77 19.80 9.08
CA TRP A 269 -5.52 18.42 9.45
C TRP A 269 -6.38 17.46 8.63
N GLY A 270 -5.74 16.65 7.81
CA GLY A 270 -6.34 15.51 7.12
C GLY A 270 -6.16 14.21 7.89
N SER A 271 -6.75 13.15 7.38
CA SER A 271 -6.46 11.78 7.83
C SER A 271 -5.03 11.39 7.47
N TRP A 272 -4.56 11.81 6.30
CA TRP A 272 -3.21 11.69 5.78
C TRP A 272 -2.61 13.07 5.61
N ASN A 273 -1.45 13.31 6.19
CA ASN A 273 -0.81 14.63 6.18
C ASN A 273 0.61 14.48 5.66
N TYR A 274 0.85 14.95 4.44
CA TYR A 274 2.20 15.08 3.91
C TYR A 274 2.89 16.30 4.54
N ILE A 275 4.05 16.05 5.13
CA ILE A 275 4.86 17.10 5.77
C ILE A 275 6.13 17.26 4.94
N GLY A 276 6.17 18.29 4.12
CA GLY A 276 7.36 18.64 3.34
C GLY A 276 8.42 19.31 4.21
N SER A 277 9.66 18.86 4.05
CA SER A 277 10.84 19.46 4.68
C SER A 277 11.24 20.80 4.04
N GLN A 278 12.35 21.37 4.49
CA GLN A 278 13.03 22.48 3.83
C GLN A 278 13.59 22.04 2.47
N GLU A 279 13.91 23.02 1.60
CA GLU A 279 14.45 22.77 0.27
C GLU A 279 15.64 21.79 0.29
N GLY A 280 15.52 20.68 -0.46
CA GLY A 280 16.60 19.73 -0.71
C GLY A 280 16.50 18.36 0.00
N GLU A 281 15.60 18.16 0.95
CA GLU A 281 15.36 16.82 1.51
C GLU A 281 14.26 16.09 0.71
N GLU A 282 14.67 15.06 -0.03
CA GLU A 282 13.81 14.25 -0.90
C GLU A 282 13.05 13.15 -0.12
N SER A 283 13.18 13.10 1.22
CA SER A 283 12.58 12.04 2.01
C SER A 283 11.10 12.27 2.26
N LEU A 284 10.31 11.21 2.09
CA LEU A 284 8.90 11.20 2.46
C LEU A 284 8.75 11.35 3.97
N CYS A 285 7.94 12.30 4.43
CA CYS A 285 7.39 12.34 5.78
C CYS A 285 5.86 12.43 5.70
N LEU A 286 5.19 11.44 6.24
CA LEU A 286 3.74 11.33 6.19
C LEU A 286 3.21 11.03 7.58
N THR A 287 2.30 11.86 8.09
CA THR A 287 1.66 11.65 9.38
C THR A 287 0.18 11.30 9.19
N TYR A 288 -0.20 10.13 9.69
CA TYR A 288 -1.58 9.67 9.77
C TYR A 288 -2.22 10.13 11.08
N TRP A 289 -3.43 10.67 11.02
CA TRP A 289 -4.23 10.98 12.19
C TRP A 289 -5.13 9.78 12.51
N MET A 290 -4.67 8.92 13.41
CA MET A 290 -5.30 7.64 13.69
C MET A 290 -6.68 7.79 14.34
N ASN A 291 -6.89 8.83 15.16
CA ASN A 291 -8.21 9.11 15.72
C ASN A 291 -9.28 9.33 14.63
N LYS A 292 -8.91 9.97 13.53
CA LYS A 292 -9.83 10.21 12.41
C LYS A 292 -9.98 8.97 11.53
N LEU A 293 -8.89 8.22 11.31
CA LEU A 293 -8.88 7.03 10.45
C LEU A 293 -9.60 5.84 11.08
N GLN A 294 -9.42 5.61 12.39
CA GLN A 294 -9.95 4.45 13.09
C GLN A 294 -11.02 4.78 14.12
N SER A 295 -11.53 6.02 14.12
CA SER A 295 -12.54 6.50 15.08
C SER A 295 -12.14 6.27 16.55
N ILE A 296 -10.84 6.46 16.85
CA ILE A 296 -10.31 6.37 18.20
C ILE A 296 -10.74 7.62 18.97
N ASP A 297 -11.10 7.45 20.25
CA ASP A 297 -11.49 8.57 21.11
C ASP A 297 -10.38 9.63 21.17
N ASN A 298 -10.74 10.89 21.04
CA ASN A 298 -9.81 12.02 21.09
C ASN A 298 -9.15 12.23 22.46
N ALA A 299 -9.64 11.57 23.50
CA ALA A 299 -8.95 11.49 24.79
C ALA A 299 -7.58 10.77 24.70
N TYR A 300 -7.40 9.95 23.64
CA TYR A 300 -6.18 9.21 23.34
C TYR A 300 -5.61 9.68 21.99
N PRO A 301 -4.95 10.84 21.91
CA PRO A 301 -4.46 11.36 20.65
C PRO A 301 -3.38 10.43 20.08
N LEU A 302 -3.59 9.93 18.85
CA LEU A 302 -2.69 9.00 18.18
C LEU A 302 -2.40 9.44 16.75
N PHE A 303 -1.12 9.44 16.46
CA PHE A 303 -0.55 9.69 15.14
C PHE A 303 0.44 8.60 14.80
N GLU A 304 0.53 8.27 13.53
CA GLU A 304 1.61 7.46 13.01
C GLU A 304 2.38 8.26 11.97
N THR A 305 3.67 8.43 12.15
CA THR A 305 4.51 9.14 11.18
C THR A 305 5.48 8.20 10.50
N LEU A 306 5.40 8.12 9.18
CA LEU A 306 6.40 7.46 8.34
C LEU A 306 7.57 8.41 8.09
N ASN A 307 8.78 7.92 8.33
CA ASN A 307 10.06 8.61 8.08
C ASN A 307 10.05 10.05 8.62
N PRO A 308 9.85 10.27 9.90
CA PRO A 308 9.76 11.60 10.48
C PRO A 308 11.04 12.41 10.23
N HIS A 309 10.92 13.62 9.66
CA HIS A 309 12.02 14.57 9.50
C HIS A 309 12.52 15.12 10.84
N ARG A 310 11.67 15.06 11.85
CA ARG A 310 11.96 15.43 13.23
C ARG A 310 11.40 14.33 14.14
N GLU A 311 12.21 13.94 15.12
CA GLU A 311 11.76 12.94 16.10
C GLU A 311 10.58 13.48 16.92
N PRO A 312 9.53 12.67 17.13
CA PRO A 312 8.51 13.00 18.11
C PRO A 312 9.12 13.05 19.52
N HIS A 313 8.49 13.80 20.41
CA HIS A 313 8.94 13.88 21.78
C HIS A 313 9.01 12.47 22.42
N PRO A 314 10.15 12.04 22.99
CA PRO A 314 10.33 10.64 23.42
C PRO A 314 9.27 10.13 24.40
N ALA A 315 8.78 10.98 25.31
CA ALA A 315 7.72 10.64 26.26
C ALA A 315 6.33 10.43 25.60
N LEU A 316 6.17 10.78 24.32
CA LEU A 316 4.94 10.64 23.56
C LEU A 316 5.01 9.53 22.51
N VAL A 317 6.10 8.77 22.47
CA VAL A 317 6.26 7.63 21.55
C VAL A 317 5.68 6.37 22.19
N HIS A 318 4.77 5.71 21.46
CA HIS A 318 4.18 4.43 21.86
C HIS A 318 4.87 3.22 21.21
N GLY A 319 5.52 3.41 20.06
CA GLY A 319 6.26 2.35 19.38
C GLY A 319 6.95 2.82 18.11
N THR A 320 7.94 2.04 17.67
CA THR A 320 8.66 2.26 16.40
C THR A 320 8.74 0.95 15.65
N TYR A 321 8.41 0.97 14.36
CA TYR A 321 8.32 -0.20 13.50
C TYR A 321 9.08 0.06 12.20
N SER A 322 9.55 -1.00 11.55
CA SER A 322 10.13 -0.94 10.22
C SER A 322 9.23 -1.72 9.26
N TYR A 323 8.83 -1.08 8.17
CA TYR A 323 8.01 -1.68 7.12
C TYR A 323 8.69 -1.48 5.77
N ASP A 324 8.88 -2.57 5.05
CA ASP A 324 9.46 -2.55 3.73
C ASP A 324 8.34 -2.48 2.68
N HIS A 325 8.28 -1.37 1.95
CA HIS A 325 7.27 -1.17 0.90
C HIS A 325 7.83 -1.51 -0.48
N PRO A 326 7.06 -2.23 -1.33
CA PRO A 326 7.48 -2.53 -2.68
C PRO A 326 7.59 -1.26 -3.53
N MET A 327 8.64 -1.19 -4.34
CA MET A 327 8.86 -0.12 -5.31
C MET A 327 8.32 -0.55 -6.68
N PHE A 328 7.42 0.25 -7.24
CA PHE A 328 6.77 -0.06 -8.53
C PHE A 328 7.39 0.74 -9.68
N ASP A 329 8.66 0.48 -9.96
CA ASP A 329 9.34 1.00 -11.13
C ASP A 329 9.05 0.17 -12.41
N GLU A 330 9.60 0.59 -13.54
CA GLU A 330 9.44 -0.12 -14.81
C GLU A 330 9.92 -1.59 -14.74
N ARG A 331 10.96 -1.84 -13.94
CA ARG A 331 11.51 -3.18 -13.74
C ARG A 331 10.53 -4.07 -12.99
N ALA A 332 9.90 -3.56 -11.93
CA ALA A 332 8.86 -4.28 -11.18
C ALA A 332 7.64 -4.58 -12.06
N VAL A 333 7.18 -3.61 -12.86
CA VAL A 333 6.05 -3.82 -13.81
C VAL A 333 6.37 -4.90 -14.84
N LYS A 334 7.57 -4.92 -15.40
CA LYS A 334 8.02 -6.00 -16.30
C LYS A 334 8.12 -7.35 -15.58
N GLY A 335 8.56 -7.35 -14.32
CA GLY A 335 8.59 -8.55 -13.46
C GLY A 335 7.19 -9.12 -13.23
N GLN A 336 6.21 -8.27 -12.93
CA GLN A 336 4.80 -8.68 -12.76
C GLN A 336 4.24 -9.37 -14.01
N GLN A 337 4.51 -8.84 -15.20
CA GLN A 337 4.08 -9.44 -16.47
C GLN A 337 4.68 -10.83 -16.71
N ARG A 338 5.86 -11.10 -16.18
CA ARG A 338 6.59 -12.35 -16.35
C ARG A 338 6.37 -13.35 -15.21
N LEU A 339 5.78 -12.91 -14.07
CA LEU A 339 5.53 -13.75 -12.90
C LEU A 339 4.77 -15.05 -13.23
N PRO A 340 3.79 -15.08 -14.16
CA PRO A 340 3.11 -16.30 -14.56
C PRO A 340 4.04 -17.40 -15.09
N MET A 341 5.25 -17.06 -15.59
CA MET A 341 6.21 -18.00 -16.13
C MET A 341 6.86 -18.90 -15.07
N ILE A 342 6.83 -18.48 -13.81
CA ILE A 342 7.41 -19.23 -12.68
C ILE A 342 6.36 -19.77 -11.71
N GLN A 343 5.08 -19.41 -11.88
CA GLN A 343 4.01 -19.88 -11.02
C GLN A 343 3.79 -21.39 -11.15
N GLY A 344 3.92 -22.12 -10.04
CA GLY A 344 3.76 -23.56 -9.97
C GLY A 344 4.90 -24.38 -10.54
N THR A 345 6.00 -23.73 -10.99
CA THR A 345 7.17 -24.45 -11.47
C THR A 345 7.86 -25.17 -10.31
N GLY A 346 7.93 -26.51 -10.39
CA GLY A 346 8.48 -27.35 -9.33
C GLY A 346 7.69 -27.18 -8.01
N ASP A 347 6.37 -27.07 -8.11
CA ASP A 347 5.43 -27.01 -6.98
C ASP A 347 5.59 -25.78 -6.05
N LEU A 348 6.34 -24.74 -6.50
CA LEU A 348 6.45 -23.45 -5.85
C LEU A 348 5.50 -22.42 -6.48
N PHE A 349 4.78 -21.69 -5.64
CA PHE A 349 3.86 -20.63 -6.03
C PHE A 349 4.22 -19.34 -5.29
N PHE A 350 3.88 -18.20 -5.87
CA PHE A 350 4.18 -16.89 -5.30
C PHE A 350 2.90 -16.05 -5.19
N ALA A 351 2.68 -15.44 -4.02
CA ALA A 351 1.57 -14.53 -3.76
C ALA A 351 2.06 -13.33 -2.94
N GLY A 352 1.37 -12.22 -3.04
CA GLY A 352 1.69 -11.03 -2.25
C GLY A 352 1.20 -9.76 -2.92
N ALA A 353 1.10 -8.68 -2.17
CA ALA A 353 0.66 -7.38 -2.66
C ALA A 353 1.59 -6.80 -3.75
N TRP A 354 2.86 -7.19 -3.75
CA TRP A 354 3.88 -6.79 -4.73
C TRP A 354 3.60 -7.31 -6.15
N THR A 355 2.71 -8.28 -6.30
CA THR A 355 2.26 -8.78 -7.60
C THR A 355 1.29 -7.84 -8.32
N GLY A 356 0.75 -6.83 -7.63
CA GLY A 356 -0.13 -5.77 -8.12
C GLY A 356 0.40 -4.38 -7.75
N HIS A 357 -0.44 -3.54 -7.19
CA HIS A 357 -0.10 -2.16 -6.81
C HIS A 357 0.31 -1.99 -5.33
N GLY A 358 0.48 -3.07 -4.58
CA GLY A 358 0.93 -3.06 -3.19
C GLY A 358 -0.19 -2.97 -2.15
N PHE A 359 -1.43 -3.12 -2.55
CA PHE A 359 -2.59 -3.04 -1.64
C PHE A 359 -3.04 -4.42 -1.16
N HIS A 360 -3.80 -4.44 -0.07
CA HIS A 360 -4.33 -5.68 0.54
C HIS A 360 -5.16 -6.49 -0.46
N GLU A 361 -5.96 -5.82 -1.28
CA GLU A 361 -6.73 -6.46 -2.34
C GLU A 361 -5.83 -7.16 -3.37
N ASP A 362 -4.67 -6.59 -3.70
CA ASP A 362 -3.74 -7.21 -4.65
C ASP A 362 -3.13 -8.48 -4.08
N GLY A 363 -2.78 -8.47 -2.79
CA GLY A 363 -2.33 -9.66 -2.08
C GLY A 363 -3.40 -10.77 -2.12
N LEU A 364 -4.66 -10.43 -1.82
CA LEU A 364 -5.77 -11.39 -1.86
C LEU A 364 -6.06 -11.89 -3.28
N LYS A 365 -6.02 -11.03 -4.30
CA LYS A 365 -6.15 -11.41 -5.70
C LYS A 365 -5.08 -12.42 -6.12
N SER A 366 -3.84 -12.19 -5.74
CA SER A 366 -2.74 -13.11 -6.04
C SER A 366 -2.94 -14.48 -5.37
N ALA A 367 -3.38 -14.49 -4.11
CA ALA A 367 -3.72 -15.72 -3.40
C ALA A 367 -4.90 -16.48 -4.05
N ILE A 368 -5.93 -15.77 -4.52
CA ILE A 368 -7.05 -16.32 -5.27
C ILE A 368 -6.57 -16.97 -6.58
N ALA A 369 -5.66 -16.33 -7.30
CA ALA A 369 -5.10 -16.87 -8.54
C ALA A 369 -4.35 -18.19 -8.28
N VAL A 370 -3.52 -18.24 -7.23
CA VAL A 370 -2.83 -19.46 -6.82
C VAL A 370 -3.85 -20.55 -6.41
N ALA A 371 -4.84 -20.23 -5.58
CA ALA A 371 -5.86 -21.17 -5.14
C ALA A 371 -6.63 -21.80 -6.31
N ARG A 372 -7.00 -20.99 -7.32
CA ARG A 372 -7.64 -21.47 -8.55
C ARG A 372 -6.73 -22.41 -9.36
N THR A 373 -5.43 -22.09 -9.45
CA THR A 373 -4.45 -22.98 -10.11
C THR A 373 -4.33 -24.32 -9.38
N LEU A 374 -4.53 -24.33 -8.06
CA LEU A 374 -4.58 -25.54 -7.23
C LEU A 374 -5.94 -26.26 -7.26
N GLY A 375 -6.91 -25.80 -8.08
CA GLY A 375 -8.23 -26.39 -8.21
C GLY A 375 -9.20 -26.04 -7.08
N VAL A 376 -8.89 -25.06 -6.25
CA VAL A 376 -9.73 -24.65 -5.13
C VAL A 376 -10.79 -23.65 -5.60
N GLN A 377 -12.05 -23.89 -5.23
CA GLN A 377 -13.13 -22.93 -5.45
C GLN A 377 -13.10 -21.85 -4.37
N ILE A 378 -13.20 -20.60 -4.80
CA ILE A 378 -13.26 -19.45 -3.88
C ILE A 378 -14.65 -19.42 -3.25
N PRO A 379 -14.76 -19.31 -1.91
CA PRO A 379 -16.05 -19.43 -1.21
C PRO A 379 -16.93 -18.18 -1.30
N TRP A 380 -16.59 -17.19 -2.14
CA TRP A 380 -17.39 -16.01 -2.47
C TRP A 380 -17.35 -15.71 -3.95
N GLN A 381 -18.34 -14.99 -4.44
CA GLN A 381 -18.37 -14.50 -5.82
C GLN A 381 -17.96 -13.04 -5.84
N THR A 382 -17.07 -12.68 -6.73
CA THR A 382 -16.74 -11.28 -7.04
C THR A 382 -17.15 -10.99 -8.46
N SER A 383 -17.67 -9.78 -8.69
CA SER A 383 -18.03 -9.29 -10.03
C SER A 383 -16.81 -8.98 -10.91
N VAL A 384 -15.63 -9.01 -10.34
CA VAL A 384 -14.37 -8.69 -11.03
C VAL A 384 -13.52 -9.94 -11.08
N ASP A 385 -13.29 -10.47 -12.27
CA ASP A 385 -12.27 -11.50 -12.48
C ASP A 385 -10.89 -10.83 -12.50
N PRO A 386 -10.05 -11.02 -11.47
CA PRO A 386 -8.89 -10.15 -11.25
C PRO A 386 -7.70 -10.45 -12.18
N TYR A 387 -7.67 -11.63 -12.80
CA TYR A 387 -6.63 -12.02 -13.75
C TYR A 387 -7.23 -12.83 -14.89
N PRO A 388 -6.95 -12.51 -16.15
CA PRO A 388 -7.17 -13.46 -17.23
C PRO A 388 -6.34 -14.69 -16.89
N LEU A 389 -7.00 -15.81 -16.67
CA LEU A 389 -6.32 -17.11 -16.63
C LEU A 389 -5.48 -17.21 -17.89
N LEU A 390 -4.20 -17.51 -17.77
CA LEU A 390 -3.45 -17.96 -18.94
C LEU A 390 -4.28 -19.07 -19.60
N PRO A 391 -4.47 -19.05 -20.93
CA PRO A 391 -5.19 -20.12 -21.59
C PRO A 391 -4.55 -21.44 -21.19
N ALA A 392 -5.39 -22.41 -20.84
CA ALA A 392 -4.98 -23.72 -20.33
C ALA A 392 -4.18 -24.54 -21.35
N ASP A 393 -3.99 -24.04 -22.56
CA ASP A 393 -3.41 -24.78 -23.70
C ASP A 393 -1.92 -24.56 -23.96
N ASP A 394 -1.26 -23.62 -23.30
CA ASP A 394 0.18 -23.41 -23.53
C ASP A 394 1.12 -24.24 -22.65
N ARG A 395 0.60 -25.21 -21.88
CA ARG A 395 1.41 -26.15 -21.08
C ARG A 395 1.97 -27.34 -21.87
N LYS A 396 1.84 -27.34 -23.20
CA LYS A 396 2.40 -28.37 -24.08
C LYS A 396 3.45 -27.83 -25.00
N ILE A 397 4.47 -27.15 -24.50
CA ILE A 397 5.71 -26.97 -25.28
C ILE A 397 6.90 -26.94 -24.30
N ALA A 398 7.67 -28.03 -24.42
CA ALA A 398 9.01 -28.39 -23.99
C ALA A 398 9.18 -29.00 -22.62
#